data_ef7450d8122f925b7a4a9c67876f7567
#
_entry.id   ef7450d8122f925b7a4a9c67876f7567
#
_cell.length_a   1.000
_cell.length_b   1.000
_cell.length_c   1.000
_cell.angle_alpha   90.00
_cell.angle_beta   90.00
_cell.angle_gamma   90.00
#
_symmetry.space_group_name_H-M   'P 1'
#
loop_
_entity.id
_entity.type
_entity.pdbx_description
1 polymer ?
#
loop_
_entity_poly.entity_id
_entity_poly.type
_entity_poly.pdbx_seq_one_letter_code
_entity_poly.pdbx_strand_id
1 'polypeptide(L)'
;MKKLLAILLSVFIMVPSCGGEGVSKEDPDNPYIWGGGSNKDEPGSEGKTYYPKPDGAFRIMTYNVGAFHKYISVMNQNIDLVSKIIKEIEADVVGINELDSMNTRHNANQVALLAKELGGWQWHFGKAIDYQGGAYGNGVVVPKGVRIVDKYTVALPNPTSYESRSIAVVETDKYVLAASHLDHSTEDYIQIQIQAVNAWAQTRYAGCDKPVFYLGDMNSVPTSEAIKSLLTCWDVISSKENTVGTMPATRCIDYIFHYKKSAPVKVLGSHTISRTYCGDVSKASDHLPVYVDVVF
;
A
#
# COMPACT_ATOMS: atom_id res chain seq x y z
N MET A 1 -0.21 40.21 -51.99
CA MET A 1 -1.41 39.57 -51.40
C MET A 1 -1.74 38.32 -52.20
N LYS A 2 -1.34 37.16 -51.75
CA LYS A 2 -1.82 35.85 -52.19
C LYS A 2 -1.76 34.91 -51.00
N LYS A 3 -2.93 34.51 -50.50
CA LYS A 3 -3.13 33.53 -49.41
C LYS A 3 -2.88 32.14 -49.99
N LEU A 4 -1.93 31.40 -49.38
CA LEU A 4 -1.74 30.00 -49.67
C LEU A 4 -2.50 29.19 -48.62
N LEU A 5 -3.47 28.43 -49.09
CA LEU A 5 -4.29 27.51 -48.30
C LEU A 5 -3.57 26.16 -48.30
N ALA A 6 -3.07 25.72 -47.15
CA ALA A 6 -2.47 24.39 -47.01
C ALA A 6 -3.59 23.40 -46.57
N ILE A 7 -3.90 22.47 -47.46
CA ILE A 7 -4.79 21.33 -47.20
C ILE A 7 -3.94 20.24 -46.52
N LEU A 8 -4.26 19.94 -45.22
CA LEU A 8 -3.71 18.75 -44.57
C LEU A 8 -4.53 17.52 -45.00
N LEU A 9 -3.86 16.64 -45.74
CA LEU A 9 -4.37 15.31 -46.06
C LEU A 9 -4.00 14.36 -44.94
N SER A 10 -5.01 13.94 -44.15
CA SER A 10 -4.83 12.90 -43.12
C SER A 10 -4.87 11.53 -43.80
N VAL A 11 -3.73 10.88 -43.86
CA VAL A 11 -3.62 9.48 -44.29
C VAL A 11 -3.98 8.57 -43.12
N PHE A 12 -5.15 7.91 -43.24
CA PHE A 12 -5.51 6.80 -42.34
C PHE A 12 -4.70 5.56 -42.75
N ILE A 13 -3.71 5.19 -41.94
CA ILE A 13 -3.06 3.89 -42.07
C ILE A 13 -3.90 2.89 -41.30
N MET A 14 -4.65 2.04 -42.03
CA MET A 14 -5.23 0.83 -41.46
C MET A 14 -4.11 -0.16 -41.17
N VAL A 15 -3.87 -0.43 -39.87
CA VAL A 15 -3.04 -1.55 -39.42
C VAL A 15 -3.91 -2.81 -39.47
N PRO A 16 -3.49 -3.90 -40.12
CA PRO A 16 -4.26 -5.14 -40.11
C PRO A 16 -4.27 -5.72 -38.68
N SER A 17 -5.47 -5.99 -38.18
CA SER A 17 -5.68 -6.77 -36.95
C SER A 17 -5.14 -8.19 -37.16
N CYS A 18 -4.00 -8.49 -36.56
CA CYS A 18 -3.61 -9.88 -36.34
C CYS A 18 -4.54 -10.46 -35.29
N GLY A 19 -5.41 -11.38 -35.68
CA GLY A 19 -6.21 -12.20 -34.78
C GLY A 19 -5.25 -13.04 -33.92
N GLY A 20 -5.08 -12.64 -32.66
CA GLY A 20 -4.51 -13.48 -31.64
C GLY A 20 -5.55 -14.47 -31.17
N GLU A 21 -5.25 -15.74 -31.24
CA GLU A 21 -6.04 -16.84 -30.69
C GLU A 21 -6.39 -16.55 -29.23
N GLY A 22 -7.66 -16.69 -28.87
CA GLY A 22 -8.16 -16.37 -27.56
C GLY A 22 -7.49 -17.22 -26.50
N VAL A 23 -6.80 -16.55 -25.58
CA VAL A 23 -6.35 -17.18 -24.33
C VAL A 23 -7.59 -17.64 -23.60
N SER A 24 -7.68 -18.96 -23.32
CA SER A 24 -8.84 -19.55 -22.64
C SER A 24 -9.02 -18.90 -21.25
N LYS A 25 -10.27 -18.51 -20.94
CA LYS A 25 -10.65 -17.87 -19.68
C LYS A 25 -10.60 -18.79 -18.45
N GLU A 26 -10.02 -19.98 -18.55
CA GLU A 26 -10.17 -21.05 -17.56
C GLU A 26 -8.86 -21.59 -16.99
N ASP A 27 -7.77 -20.81 -17.02
CA ASP A 27 -6.55 -21.20 -16.34
C ASP A 27 -6.52 -20.56 -14.94
N PRO A 28 -6.81 -21.30 -13.85
CA PRO A 28 -6.81 -20.78 -12.49
C PRO A 28 -5.40 -20.35 -12.02
N ASP A 29 -4.34 -20.81 -12.70
CA ASP A 29 -2.95 -20.51 -12.35
C ASP A 29 -2.35 -19.37 -13.21
N ASN A 30 -3.14 -18.74 -14.09
CA ASN A 30 -2.67 -17.63 -14.90
C ASN A 30 -2.68 -16.32 -14.08
N PRO A 31 -1.51 -15.79 -13.70
CA PRO A 31 -1.42 -14.57 -12.88
C PRO A 31 -1.91 -13.30 -13.61
N TYR A 32 -2.23 -13.39 -14.90
CA TYR A 32 -2.68 -12.25 -15.72
C TYR A 32 -4.19 -12.24 -16.01
N ILE A 33 -4.96 -13.18 -15.47
CA ILE A 33 -6.42 -13.11 -15.57
C ILE A 33 -6.93 -12.12 -14.54
N TRP A 34 -7.15 -10.88 -14.96
CA TRP A 34 -7.87 -9.87 -14.21
C TRP A 34 -9.35 -10.27 -14.19
N GLY A 35 -9.76 -10.94 -13.13
CA GLY A 35 -11.17 -11.24 -12.89
C GLY A 35 -11.88 -9.92 -12.60
N GLY A 36 -12.68 -9.45 -13.55
CA GLY A 36 -13.66 -8.40 -13.29
C GLY A 36 -14.71 -8.93 -12.31
N GLY A 37 -14.32 -9.06 -11.03
CA GLY A 37 -15.24 -9.40 -9.95
C GLY A 37 -16.30 -8.31 -9.84
N SER A 38 -17.55 -8.69 -9.71
CA SER A 38 -18.59 -7.75 -9.30
C SER A 38 -18.25 -7.25 -7.90
N ASN A 39 -18.59 -5.99 -7.55
CA ASN A 39 -18.45 -5.45 -6.17
C ASN A 39 -19.36 -6.19 -5.16
N LYS A 40 -19.77 -7.42 -5.44
CA LYS A 40 -20.56 -8.30 -4.61
C LYS A 40 -19.76 -9.56 -4.34
N ASP A 41 -19.81 -10.03 -3.09
CA ASP A 41 -19.26 -11.33 -2.71
C ASP A 41 -19.81 -12.42 -3.64
N GLU A 42 -18.95 -13.29 -4.16
CA GLU A 42 -19.42 -14.44 -4.91
C GLU A 42 -20.20 -15.38 -3.96
N PRO A 43 -21.39 -15.85 -4.33
CA PRO A 43 -22.15 -16.79 -3.49
C PRO A 43 -21.31 -18.03 -3.15
N GLY A 44 -21.15 -18.33 -1.87
CA GLY A 44 -20.35 -19.46 -1.38
C GLY A 44 -18.84 -19.23 -1.33
N SER A 45 -18.41 -17.96 -1.32
CA SER A 45 -17.00 -17.57 -1.18
C SER A 45 -16.51 -17.49 0.27
N GLU A 46 -17.38 -17.63 1.26
CA GLU A 46 -17.02 -17.58 2.67
C GLU A 46 -15.86 -18.53 3.00
N GLY A 47 -14.81 -17.99 3.61
CA GLY A 47 -13.61 -18.73 3.98
C GLY A 47 -12.69 -19.13 2.83
N LYS A 48 -12.95 -18.69 1.60
CA LYS A 48 -12.04 -18.88 0.46
C LYS A 48 -11.08 -17.71 0.33
N THR A 49 -9.85 -18.00 -0.05
CA THR A 49 -8.85 -17.00 -0.41
C THR A 49 -7.91 -17.56 -1.48
N TYR A 50 -7.39 -16.67 -2.33
CA TYR A 50 -6.31 -17.02 -3.26
C TYR A 50 -4.93 -17.03 -2.58
N TYR A 51 -4.86 -16.55 -1.33
CA TYR A 51 -3.61 -16.36 -0.60
C TYR A 51 -3.68 -17.04 0.77
N PRO A 52 -3.71 -18.39 0.82
CA PRO A 52 -3.82 -19.11 2.08
C PRO A 52 -2.68 -18.72 3.02
N LYS A 53 -3.03 -18.45 4.28
CA LYS A 53 -2.05 -18.07 5.29
C LYS A 53 -1.43 -19.34 5.88
N PRO A 54 -0.09 -19.47 5.89
CA PRO A 54 0.57 -20.61 6.50
C PRO A 54 0.30 -20.70 8.01
N ASP A 55 0.22 -21.90 8.55
CA ASP A 55 0.04 -22.11 9.98
C ASP A 55 1.13 -21.41 10.80
N GLY A 56 0.72 -20.68 11.80
CA GLY A 56 1.63 -19.91 12.68
C GLY A 56 2.27 -18.68 12.04
N ALA A 57 1.91 -18.35 10.81
CA ALA A 57 2.38 -17.12 10.16
C ALA A 57 1.75 -15.87 10.78
N PHE A 58 2.56 -14.82 10.89
CA PHE A 58 2.12 -13.45 11.15
C PHE A 58 2.13 -12.68 9.83
N ARG A 59 0.96 -12.27 9.36
CA ARG A 59 0.77 -11.59 8.07
C ARG A 59 0.73 -10.09 8.23
N ILE A 60 1.71 -9.42 7.64
CA ILE A 60 1.83 -7.96 7.61
C ILE A 60 1.40 -7.49 6.23
N MET A 61 0.58 -6.45 6.16
CA MET A 61 0.09 -5.88 4.91
C MET A 61 0.38 -4.39 4.81
N THR A 62 0.65 -3.90 3.61
CA THR A 62 0.66 -2.47 3.27
C THR A 62 -0.33 -2.19 2.14
N TYR A 63 -1.01 -1.03 2.21
CA TYR A 63 -1.95 -0.63 1.18
C TYR A 63 -2.07 0.90 1.06
N ASN A 64 -1.76 1.44 -0.10
CA ASN A 64 -2.14 2.80 -0.48
C ASN A 64 -3.60 2.76 -0.96
N VAL A 65 -4.51 3.43 -0.25
CA VAL A 65 -5.96 3.33 -0.47
C VAL A 65 -6.55 4.51 -1.24
N GLY A 66 -5.72 5.45 -1.70
CA GLY A 66 -6.17 6.62 -2.48
C GLY A 66 -7.31 7.38 -1.82
N ALA A 67 -7.23 7.63 -0.51
CA ALA A 67 -8.24 8.26 0.33
C ALA A 67 -9.65 7.62 0.19
N PHE A 68 -9.72 6.33 -0.17
CA PHE A 68 -10.95 5.55 -0.37
C PHE A 68 -11.92 6.12 -1.40
N HIS A 69 -11.44 6.84 -2.42
CA HIS A 69 -12.33 7.42 -3.42
C HIS A 69 -11.79 7.41 -4.85
N LYS A 70 -10.72 6.65 -5.12
CA LYS A 70 -10.05 6.68 -6.43
C LYS A 70 -10.97 6.26 -7.58
N TYR A 71 -11.65 5.13 -7.44
CA TYR A 71 -12.56 4.58 -8.46
C TYR A 71 -13.97 4.36 -7.95
N ILE A 72 -14.15 4.16 -6.65
CA ILE A 72 -15.46 4.09 -5.99
C ILE A 72 -15.74 5.47 -5.39
N SER A 73 -16.70 6.20 -5.94
CA SER A 73 -17.01 7.57 -5.52
C SER A 73 -17.60 7.68 -4.10
N VAL A 74 -18.14 6.58 -3.56
CA VAL A 74 -18.73 6.53 -2.22
C VAL A 74 -17.71 5.95 -1.25
N MET A 75 -17.10 6.80 -0.43
CA MET A 75 -16.04 6.44 0.52
C MET A 75 -16.37 5.21 1.39
N ASN A 76 -17.57 5.16 1.98
CA ASN A 76 -17.96 4.06 2.86
C ASN A 76 -18.04 2.71 2.12
N GLN A 77 -18.43 2.69 0.85
CA GLN A 77 -18.45 1.47 0.04
C GLN A 77 -17.02 0.99 -0.25
N ASN A 78 -16.10 1.91 -0.45
CA ASN A 78 -14.69 1.55 -0.65
C ASN A 78 -14.03 1.07 0.64
N ILE A 79 -14.32 1.71 1.79
CA ILE A 79 -13.85 1.24 3.10
C ILE A 79 -14.38 -0.18 3.38
N ASP A 80 -15.65 -0.47 3.05
CA ASP A 80 -16.23 -1.82 3.16
C ASP A 80 -15.46 -2.83 2.30
N LEU A 81 -15.21 -2.52 1.02
CA LEU A 81 -14.43 -3.37 0.13
C LEU A 81 -13.00 -3.62 0.67
N VAL A 82 -12.28 -2.56 1.06
CA VAL A 82 -10.93 -2.70 1.63
C VAL A 82 -10.94 -3.52 2.92
N SER A 83 -11.94 -3.33 3.78
CA SER A 83 -12.07 -4.14 5.01
C SER A 83 -12.30 -5.62 4.72
N LYS A 84 -13.07 -5.95 3.69
CA LYS A 84 -13.31 -7.32 3.22
C LYS A 84 -12.02 -7.94 2.64
N ILE A 85 -11.26 -7.18 1.84
CA ILE A 85 -9.97 -7.62 1.33
C ILE A 85 -9.02 -7.97 2.49
N ILE A 86 -8.89 -7.09 3.49
CA ILE A 86 -8.04 -7.32 4.67
C ILE A 86 -8.46 -8.58 5.43
N LYS A 87 -9.78 -8.80 5.58
CA LYS A 87 -10.32 -9.97 6.26
C LYS A 87 -10.11 -11.25 5.46
N GLU A 88 -10.37 -11.24 4.13
CA GLU A 88 -10.20 -12.40 3.26
C GLU A 88 -8.77 -12.92 3.26
N ILE A 89 -7.79 -12.01 3.25
CA ILE A 89 -6.38 -12.39 3.28
C ILE A 89 -5.85 -12.61 4.70
N GLU A 90 -6.67 -12.50 5.74
CA GLU A 90 -6.30 -12.74 7.12
C GLU A 90 -5.08 -11.94 7.60
N ALA A 91 -5.00 -10.65 7.24
CA ALA A 91 -3.92 -9.79 7.71
C ALA A 91 -3.99 -9.60 9.23
N ASP A 92 -2.82 -9.73 9.91
CA ASP A 92 -2.72 -9.50 11.36
C ASP A 92 -2.46 -8.04 11.69
N VAL A 93 -1.82 -7.28 10.80
CA VAL A 93 -1.60 -5.84 10.92
C VAL A 93 -1.55 -5.20 9.55
N VAL A 94 -1.93 -3.93 9.46
CA VAL A 94 -1.94 -3.20 8.19
C VAL A 94 -1.38 -1.79 8.36
N GLY A 95 -0.41 -1.42 7.52
CA GLY A 95 -0.03 -0.03 7.29
C GLY A 95 -0.75 0.52 6.07
N ILE A 96 -1.23 1.74 6.17
CA ILE A 96 -2.11 2.33 5.17
C ILE A 96 -1.59 3.70 4.77
N ASN A 97 -1.56 3.96 3.48
CA ASN A 97 -1.19 5.26 2.94
C ASN A 97 -2.40 5.98 2.34
N GLU A 98 -2.26 7.30 2.22
CA GLU A 98 -3.28 8.19 1.65
C GLU A 98 -4.60 8.18 2.41
N LEU A 99 -4.58 8.69 3.63
CA LEU A 99 -5.76 8.78 4.48
C LEU A 99 -6.15 10.23 4.75
N ASP A 100 -7.43 10.53 4.62
CA ASP A 100 -8.03 11.78 5.09
C ASP A 100 -8.44 11.70 6.56
N SER A 101 -8.36 12.84 7.25
CA SER A 101 -8.89 13.00 8.59
C SER A 101 -9.58 14.36 8.73
N MET A 102 -10.91 14.34 8.86
CA MET A 102 -11.75 15.50 9.18
C MET A 102 -11.55 16.71 8.25
N ASN A 103 -11.30 16.49 6.97
CA ASN A 103 -11.16 17.54 5.96
C ASN A 103 -12.46 17.75 5.16
N THR A 104 -12.54 18.77 4.30
CA THR A 104 -13.74 19.06 3.52
C THR A 104 -14.00 18.05 2.39
N ARG A 105 -12.97 17.30 1.97
CA ARG A 105 -13.13 16.18 1.01
C ARG A 105 -13.85 15.00 1.68
N HIS A 106 -13.47 14.67 2.91
CA HIS A 106 -14.10 13.62 3.72
C HIS A 106 -14.13 14.05 5.19
N ASN A 107 -15.29 14.50 5.66
CA ASN A 107 -15.48 14.89 7.07
C ASN A 107 -15.55 13.65 7.98
N ALA A 108 -14.49 12.85 7.96
CA ALA A 108 -14.33 11.64 8.74
C ALA A 108 -12.85 11.32 8.96
N ASN A 109 -12.55 10.61 10.05
CA ASN A 109 -11.24 10.00 10.23
C ASN A 109 -11.26 8.62 9.57
N GLN A 110 -10.64 8.49 8.39
CA GLN A 110 -10.75 7.29 7.55
C GLN A 110 -10.10 6.06 8.19
N VAL A 111 -8.98 6.20 8.90
CA VAL A 111 -8.38 5.04 9.59
C VAL A 111 -9.26 4.55 10.73
N ALA A 112 -9.96 5.44 11.43
CA ALA A 112 -10.90 5.06 12.48
C ALA A 112 -12.11 4.31 11.91
N LEU A 113 -12.63 4.74 10.75
CA LEU A 113 -13.73 4.06 10.07
C LEU A 113 -13.30 2.66 9.61
N LEU A 114 -12.13 2.52 8.97
CA LEU A 114 -11.60 1.22 8.58
C LEU A 114 -11.41 0.30 9.81
N ALA A 115 -10.82 0.81 10.88
CA ALA A 115 -10.64 0.05 12.12
C ALA A 115 -11.96 -0.43 12.72
N LYS A 116 -13.02 0.38 12.62
CA LYS A 116 -14.39 -0.01 13.02
C LYS A 116 -14.92 -1.15 12.14
N GLU A 117 -14.79 -1.06 10.81
CA GLU A 117 -15.22 -2.11 9.88
C GLU A 117 -14.43 -3.41 10.07
N LEU A 118 -13.18 -3.34 10.53
CA LEU A 118 -12.37 -4.49 10.91
C LEU A 118 -12.76 -5.13 12.26
N GLY A 119 -13.87 -4.70 12.86
CA GLY A 119 -14.37 -5.26 14.14
C GLY A 119 -13.83 -4.54 15.38
N GLY A 120 -13.50 -3.27 15.24
CA GLY A 120 -13.02 -2.42 16.33
C GLY A 120 -11.52 -2.58 16.60
N TRP A 121 -10.73 -2.70 15.55
CA TRP A 121 -9.28 -2.68 15.65
C TRP A 121 -8.80 -1.37 16.26
N GLN A 122 -7.61 -1.40 16.85
CA GLN A 122 -6.92 -0.20 17.34
C GLN A 122 -6.19 0.46 16.16
N TRP A 123 -5.98 1.76 16.25
CA TRP A 123 -5.39 2.52 15.15
C TRP A 123 -4.51 3.67 15.62
N HIS A 124 -3.65 4.12 14.74
CA HIS A 124 -2.93 5.38 14.82
C HIS A 124 -2.99 6.09 13.46
N PHE A 125 -3.28 7.39 13.48
CA PHE A 125 -3.19 8.27 12.31
C PHE A 125 -1.95 9.15 12.44
N GLY A 126 -1.01 9.00 11.49
CA GLY A 126 0.17 9.82 11.36
C GLY A 126 -0.08 10.96 10.38
N LYS A 127 -0.42 12.15 10.91
CA LYS A 127 -0.61 13.35 10.09
C LYS A 127 0.67 13.71 9.36
N ALA A 128 0.60 13.91 8.04
CA ALA A 128 1.67 14.44 7.22
C ALA A 128 1.48 15.95 6.96
N ILE A 129 0.28 16.35 6.54
CA ILE A 129 -0.05 17.76 6.22
C ILE A 129 -1.40 18.17 6.82
N ASP A 130 -1.59 19.49 6.96
CA ASP A 130 -2.91 20.10 7.01
C ASP A 130 -3.50 20.10 5.60
N TYR A 131 -4.72 19.62 5.46
CA TYR A 131 -5.34 19.49 4.15
C TYR A 131 -6.83 19.83 4.22
N GLN A 132 -7.25 20.84 3.47
CA GLN A 132 -8.65 21.24 3.32
C GLN A 132 -9.42 21.36 4.65
N GLY A 133 -8.82 22.01 5.65
CA GLY A 133 -9.44 22.24 6.96
C GLY A 133 -9.32 21.08 7.97
N GLY A 134 -8.77 19.96 7.55
CA GLY A 134 -8.42 18.80 8.36
C GLY A 134 -7.00 18.35 8.12
N ALA A 135 -6.78 17.05 7.96
CA ALA A 135 -5.45 16.47 7.76
C ALA A 135 -5.45 15.37 6.69
N TYR A 136 -4.23 15.07 6.20
CA TYR A 136 -3.93 13.96 5.32
C TYR A 136 -2.64 13.28 5.78
N GLY A 137 -2.54 11.95 5.63
CA GLY A 137 -1.37 11.23 6.10
C GLY A 137 -1.47 9.71 5.95
N ASN A 138 -0.85 9.01 6.88
CA ASN A 138 -0.74 7.56 6.91
C ASN A 138 -1.41 6.98 8.14
N GLY A 139 -1.64 5.68 8.15
CA GLY A 139 -2.24 5.00 9.30
C GLY A 139 -1.66 3.62 9.54
N VAL A 140 -1.83 3.16 10.77
CA VAL A 140 -1.57 1.79 11.17
C VAL A 140 -2.81 1.27 11.89
N VAL A 141 -3.26 0.06 11.55
CA VAL A 141 -4.31 -0.64 12.26
C VAL A 141 -3.79 -1.98 12.77
N VAL A 142 -4.15 -2.31 14.02
CA VAL A 142 -3.78 -3.55 14.71
C VAL A 142 -5.00 -4.15 15.40
N PRO A 143 -5.10 -5.47 15.57
CA PRO A 143 -6.24 -6.11 16.21
C PRO A 143 -6.54 -5.58 17.62
N LYS A 144 -7.80 -5.63 18.02
CA LYS A 144 -8.28 -5.14 19.32
C LYS A 144 -7.54 -5.71 20.54
N GLY A 145 -7.09 -6.95 20.47
CA GLY A 145 -6.39 -7.63 21.59
C GLY A 145 -4.89 -7.35 21.68
N VAL A 146 -4.30 -6.63 20.72
CA VAL A 146 -2.86 -6.33 20.71
C VAL A 146 -2.56 -5.28 21.77
N ARG A 147 -1.53 -5.53 22.58
CA ARG A 147 -1.06 -4.56 23.59
C ARG A 147 -0.17 -3.52 22.90
N ILE A 148 -0.70 -2.31 22.72
CA ILE A 148 0.08 -1.16 22.26
C ILE A 148 0.88 -0.61 23.44
N VAL A 149 2.19 -0.44 23.26
CA VAL A 149 3.11 0.16 24.21
C VAL A 149 3.25 1.66 23.96
N ASP A 150 3.36 2.03 22.68
CA ASP A 150 3.46 3.42 22.24
C ASP A 150 2.88 3.61 20.84
N LYS A 151 2.44 4.82 20.52
CA LYS A 151 2.07 5.23 19.17
C LYS A 151 2.40 6.69 18.96
N TYR A 152 3.12 7.00 17.88
CA TYR A 152 3.58 8.35 17.59
C TYR A 152 3.78 8.58 16.09
N THR A 153 4.02 9.82 15.73
CA THR A 153 4.29 10.24 14.35
C THR A 153 5.65 10.90 14.26
N VAL A 154 6.43 10.52 13.25
CA VAL A 154 7.72 11.15 12.93
C VAL A 154 7.53 12.00 11.70
N ALA A 155 7.80 13.29 11.78
CA ALA A 155 7.85 14.16 10.62
C ALA A 155 9.12 13.87 9.80
N LEU A 156 8.97 13.70 8.49
CA LEU A 156 10.10 13.57 7.57
C LEU A 156 10.53 14.94 7.04
N PRO A 157 11.81 15.12 6.68
CA PRO A 157 12.29 16.37 6.07
C PRO A 157 11.49 16.76 4.83
N ASN A 158 11.16 18.03 4.70
CA ASN A 158 10.49 18.61 3.55
C ASN A 158 11.30 19.80 3.00
N PRO A 159 12.33 19.57 2.18
CA PRO A 159 13.24 20.61 1.71
C PRO A 159 12.56 21.59 0.75
N THR A 160 11.43 21.23 0.15
CA THR A 160 10.72 22.09 -0.81
C THR A 160 9.53 22.83 -0.23
N SER A 161 9.10 22.47 0.98
CA SER A 161 7.84 22.96 1.56
C SER A 161 6.60 22.63 0.70
N TYR A 162 6.71 21.64 -0.21
CA TYR A 162 5.60 21.21 -1.06
C TYR A 162 4.62 20.34 -0.27
N GLU A 163 4.85 19.06 -0.16
CA GLU A 163 4.00 18.15 0.60
C GLU A 163 4.81 17.42 1.67
N SER A 164 4.55 17.74 2.93
CA SER A 164 5.25 17.07 4.04
C SER A 164 4.87 15.60 4.11
N ARG A 165 5.84 14.77 4.51
CA ARG A 165 5.68 13.33 4.71
C ARG A 165 5.92 12.97 6.18
N SER A 166 5.40 11.82 6.58
CA SER A 166 5.50 11.35 7.96
C SER A 166 5.57 9.83 8.02
N ILE A 167 5.99 9.32 9.18
CA ILE A 167 5.90 7.92 9.55
C ILE A 167 4.87 7.80 10.67
N ALA A 168 3.82 7.01 10.46
CA ALA A 168 2.90 6.59 11.51
C ALA A 168 3.44 5.34 12.19
N VAL A 169 3.71 5.38 13.49
CA VAL A 169 4.34 4.28 14.23
C VAL A 169 3.41 3.75 15.31
N VAL A 170 3.32 2.42 15.38
CA VAL A 170 2.71 1.68 16.50
C VAL A 170 3.74 0.70 17.04
N GLU A 171 4.11 0.86 18.29
CA GLU A 171 4.92 -0.09 19.05
C GLU A 171 4.01 -0.99 19.88
N THR A 172 4.19 -2.29 19.74
CA THR A 172 3.50 -3.28 20.57
C THR A 172 4.49 -3.96 21.53
N ASP A 173 4.02 -4.84 22.35
CA ASP A 173 4.86 -5.69 23.16
C ASP A 173 5.64 -6.75 22.35
N LYS A 174 5.25 -6.99 21.08
CA LYS A 174 5.83 -8.06 20.23
C LYS A 174 6.56 -7.55 19.00
N TYR A 175 6.15 -6.42 18.43
CA TYR A 175 6.71 -5.86 17.18
C TYR A 175 6.52 -4.36 17.11
N VAL A 176 7.22 -3.72 16.19
CA VAL A 176 7.02 -2.32 15.79
C VAL A 176 6.56 -2.28 14.34
N LEU A 177 5.51 -1.52 14.06
CA LEU A 177 5.03 -1.27 12.70
C LEU A 177 5.07 0.22 12.39
N ALA A 178 5.70 0.59 11.28
CA ALA A 178 5.92 1.97 10.85
C ALA A 178 5.47 2.16 9.40
N ALA A 179 4.39 2.91 9.17
CA ALA A 179 3.83 3.16 7.84
C ALA A 179 4.20 4.56 7.34
N SER A 180 4.68 4.65 6.12
CA SER A 180 5.08 5.91 5.48
C SER A 180 4.70 5.95 4.00
N HIS A 181 4.51 7.17 3.50
CA HIS A 181 4.38 7.46 2.07
C HIS A 181 5.44 8.53 1.75
N LEU A 182 6.47 8.16 1.00
CA LEU A 182 7.59 9.05 0.70
C LEU A 182 7.24 10.06 -0.41
N ASP A 183 8.09 11.04 -0.59
CA ASP A 183 7.94 12.05 -1.64
C ASP A 183 7.90 11.40 -3.03
N HIS A 184 7.22 12.04 -3.98
CA HIS A 184 7.08 11.57 -5.36
C HIS A 184 7.70 12.53 -6.39
N SER A 185 8.19 13.68 -5.94
CA SER A 185 8.59 14.75 -6.85
C SER A 185 9.98 14.57 -7.44
N THR A 186 10.96 14.18 -6.63
CA THR A 186 12.34 13.92 -7.10
C THR A 186 13.03 12.83 -6.29
N GLU A 187 13.97 12.12 -6.93
CA GLU A 187 14.82 11.14 -6.29
C GLU A 187 15.63 11.76 -5.12
N ASP A 188 16.13 12.99 -5.26
CA ASP A 188 16.92 13.66 -4.21
C ASP A 188 16.10 13.88 -2.93
N TYR A 189 14.82 14.23 -3.04
CA TYR A 189 13.96 14.43 -1.87
C TYR A 189 13.61 13.10 -1.19
N ILE A 190 13.37 12.06 -1.98
CA ILE A 190 13.18 10.71 -1.46
C ILE A 190 14.44 10.27 -0.70
N GLN A 191 15.64 10.52 -1.24
CA GLN A 191 16.92 10.21 -0.57
C GLN A 191 17.08 10.92 0.79
N ILE A 192 16.73 12.20 0.88
CA ILE A 192 16.77 12.96 2.12
C ILE A 192 15.81 12.34 3.17
N GLN A 193 14.61 11.94 2.74
CA GLN A 193 13.65 11.29 3.62
C GLN A 193 14.12 9.90 4.06
N ILE A 194 14.72 9.12 3.18
CA ILE A 194 15.30 7.80 3.50
C ILE A 194 16.45 7.93 4.51
N GLN A 195 17.30 8.92 4.38
CA GLN A 195 18.35 9.18 5.38
C GLN A 195 17.75 9.44 6.77
N ALA A 196 16.64 10.19 6.83
CA ALA A 196 15.93 10.44 8.07
C ALA A 196 15.26 9.17 8.63
N VAL A 197 14.66 8.33 7.77
CA VAL A 197 14.11 7.00 8.16
C VAL A 197 15.21 6.11 8.73
N ASN A 198 16.37 6.03 8.08
CA ASN A 198 17.51 5.23 8.54
C ASN A 198 18.06 5.75 9.89
N ALA A 199 18.18 7.06 10.04
CA ALA A 199 18.63 7.70 11.27
C ALA A 199 17.65 7.47 12.43
N TRP A 200 16.35 7.60 12.16
CA TRP A 200 15.28 7.29 13.13
C TRP A 200 15.37 5.84 13.61
N ALA A 201 15.42 4.89 12.69
CA ALA A 201 15.50 3.48 13.04
C ALA A 201 16.80 3.15 13.82
N GLN A 202 17.92 3.70 13.38
CA GLN A 202 19.21 3.51 14.07
C GLN A 202 19.20 4.06 15.50
N THR A 203 18.60 5.23 15.71
CA THR A 203 18.57 5.90 17.01
C THR A 203 17.62 5.20 17.99
N ARG A 204 16.47 4.74 17.48
CA ARG A 204 15.41 4.24 18.35
C ARG A 204 15.39 2.72 18.52
N TYR A 205 15.83 1.97 17.49
CA TYR A 205 15.61 0.54 17.41
C TYR A 205 16.87 -0.31 17.19
N ALA A 206 18.05 0.27 17.18
CA ALA A 206 19.26 -0.55 17.07
C ALA A 206 19.40 -1.45 18.30
N GLY A 207 19.42 -2.76 18.08
CA GLY A 207 19.46 -3.76 19.15
C GLY A 207 18.10 -4.01 19.82
N CYS A 208 16.99 -3.57 19.21
CA CYS A 208 15.65 -3.85 19.70
C CYS A 208 15.40 -5.37 19.73
N ASP A 209 14.86 -5.86 20.84
CA ASP A 209 14.52 -7.26 21.07
C ASP A 209 13.21 -7.71 20.37
N LYS A 210 12.56 -6.80 19.67
CA LYS A 210 11.36 -7.02 18.85
C LYS A 210 11.68 -6.73 17.39
N PRO A 211 11.07 -7.44 16.42
CA PRO A 211 11.20 -7.08 15.01
C PRO A 211 10.58 -5.71 14.72
N VAL A 212 11.24 -4.95 13.86
CA VAL A 212 10.80 -3.62 13.42
C VAL A 212 10.53 -3.66 11.92
N PHE A 213 9.30 -3.33 11.55
CA PHE A 213 8.83 -3.31 10.17
C PHE A 213 8.56 -1.86 9.72
N TYR A 214 9.07 -1.54 8.55
CA TYR A 214 8.82 -0.28 7.84
C TYR A 214 8.15 -0.59 6.52
N LEU A 215 7.05 0.08 6.20
CA LEU A 215 6.24 -0.28 5.04
C LEU A 215 5.49 0.91 4.45
N GLY A 216 5.05 0.76 3.22
CA GLY A 216 4.23 1.74 2.53
C GLY A 216 4.66 1.98 1.09
N ASP A 217 4.15 3.08 0.56
CA ASP A 217 4.47 3.60 -0.77
C ASP A 217 5.77 4.41 -0.72
N MET A 218 6.83 3.85 -1.31
CA MET A 218 8.15 4.49 -1.35
C MET A 218 8.34 5.39 -2.57
N ASN A 219 7.35 5.47 -3.47
CA ASN A 219 7.42 6.20 -4.73
C ASN A 219 8.67 5.88 -5.57
N SER A 220 9.26 4.73 -5.37
CA SER A 220 10.56 4.33 -5.93
C SER A 220 10.54 2.88 -6.38
N VAL A 221 11.05 2.61 -7.58
CA VAL A 221 11.15 1.25 -8.12
C VAL A 221 12.34 0.49 -7.51
N PRO A 222 12.35 -0.86 -7.56
CA PRO A 222 13.39 -1.69 -6.90
C PRO A 222 14.83 -1.37 -7.32
N THR A 223 15.03 -0.79 -8.51
CA THR A 223 16.35 -0.46 -9.05
C THR A 223 16.83 0.95 -8.75
N SER A 224 15.99 1.80 -8.13
CA SER A 224 16.30 3.19 -7.78
C SER A 224 17.40 3.29 -6.73
N GLU A 225 18.13 4.40 -6.69
CA GLU A 225 19.11 4.69 -5.65
C GLU A 225 18.43 4.85 -4.28
N ALA A 226 17.17 5.32 -4.26
CA ALA A 226 16.36 5.40 -3.06
C ALA A 226 16.19 4.04 -2.37
N ILE A 227 15.74 3.02 -3.11
CA ILE A 227 15.59 1.68 -2.55
C ILE A 227 16.95 1.09 -2.16
N LYS A 228 18.02 1.29 -2.95
CA LYS A 228 19.37 0.85 -2.57
C LYS A 228 19.84 1.49 -1.26
N SER A 229 19.53 2.76 -1.02
CA SER A 229 19.83 3.43 0.25
C SER A 229 19.05 2.85 1.42
N LEU A 230 17.77 2.50 1.26
CA LEU A 230 17.02 1.77 2.30
C LEU A 230 17.66 0.43 2.61
N LEU A 231 18.10 -0.31 1.59
CA LEU A 231 18.71 -1.64 1.75
C LEU A 231 20.06 -1.61 2.51
N THR A 232 20.62 -0.47 2.81
CA THR A 232 21.77 -0.37 3.72
C THR A 232 21.41 -0.73 5.18
N CYS A 233 20.20 -0.37 5.61
CA CYS A 233 19.71 -0.58 6.98
C CYS A 233 18.58 -1.62 7.07
N TRP A 234 17.90 -1.92 5.98
CA TRP A 234 16.71 -2.73 5.93
C TRP A 234 16.84 -3.89 4.95
N ASP A 235 16.14 -4.99 5.22
CA ASP A 235 15.89 -6.05 4.25
C ASP A 235 14.51 -5.86 3.65
N VAL A 236 14.39 -5.86 2.32
CA VAL A 236 13.07 -5.95 1.69
C VAL A 236 12.57 -7.39 1.85
N ILE A 237 11.44 -7.55 2.52
CA ILE A 237 10.84 -8.86 2.80
C ILE A 237 9.53 -9.10 2.04
N SER A 238 9.01 -8.07 1.39
CA SER A 238 7.83 -8.18 0.52
C SER A 238 8.19 -8.63 -0.89
N SER A 239 7.16 -9.09 -1.61
CA SER A 239 7.18 -9.28 -3.06
C SER A 239 7.68 -8.01 -3.77
N LYS A 240 8.26 -8.19 -4.96
CA LYS A 240 8.61 -7.11 -5.91
C LYS A 240 7.71 -7.13 -7.14
N GLU A 241 6.59 -7.81 -7.06
CA GLU A 241 5.53 -7.75 -8.06
C GLU A 241 4.99 -6.31 -8.15
N ASN A 242 4.48 -5.96 -9.32
CA ASN A 242 3.97 -4.61 -9.56
C ASN A 242 2.76 -4.27 -8.66
N THR A 243 2.73 -3.05 -8.16
CA THR A 243 1.71 -2.59 -7.20
C THR A 243 0.90 -1.41 -7.69
N VAL A 244 1.38 -0.64 -8.67
CA VAL A 244 0.71 0.59 -9.14
C VAL A 244 0.72 0.70 -10.65
N GLY A 245 -0.26 1.40 -11.21
CA GLY A 245 -0.41 1.74 -12.61
C GLY A 245 -1.82 1.51 -13.12
N THR A 246 -2.02 1.79 -14.41
CA THR A 246 -3.26 1.39 -15.09
C THR A 246 -3.29 -0.14 -15.13
N MET A 247 -4.30 -0.73 -14.52
CA MET A 247 -4.37 -2.18 -14.39
C MET A 247 -4.32 -2.92 -15.75
N PRO A 248 -3.42 -3.91 -15.90
CA PRO A 248 -2.55 -4.48 -14.87
C PRO A 248 -1.45 -3.53 -14.39
N ALA A 249 -1.08 -3.63 -13.10
CA ALA A 249 -0.04 -2.79 -12.51
C ALA A 249 1.30 -2.94 -13.26
N THR A 250 2.04 -1.85 -13.40
CA THR A 250 3.24 -1.79 -14.23
C THR A 250 4.53 -1.46 -13.46
N ARG A 251 4.41 -1.02 -12.20
CA ARG A 251 5.54 -0.65 -11.34
C ARG A 251 5.35 -1.18 -9.94
N CYS A 252 6.44 -1.57 -9.30
CA CYS A 252 6.51 -1.89 -7.88
C CYS A 252 7.05 -0.68 -7.13
N ILE A 253 6.25 -0.09 -6.24
CA ILE A 253 6.65 1.04 -5.39
C ILE A 253 6.18 0.89 -3.94
N ASP A 254 5.37 -0.12 -3.63
CA ASP A 254 4.90 -0.45 -2.29
C ASP A 254 5.69 -1.63 -1.74
N TYR A 255 6.21 -1.48 -0.51
CA TYR A 255 7.11 -2.48 0.08
C TYR A 255 6.84 -2.70 1.56
N ILE A 256 7.34 -3.83 2.06
CA ILE A 256 7.49 -4.13 3.48
C ILE A 256 8.96 -4.47 3.73
N PHE A 257 9.58 -3.75 4.67
CA PHE A 257 10.97 -3.92 5.06
C PHE A 257 11.06 -4.38 6.51
N HIS A 258 12.13 -5.13 6.80
CA HIS A 258 12.54 -5.51 8.15
C HIS A 258 13.85 -4.80 8.51
N TYR A 259 13.94 -4.22 9.70
CA TYR A 259 15.14 -3.54 10.16
C TYR A 259 16.22 -4.54 10.58
N LYS A 260 17.38 -4.50 9.92
CA LYS A 260 18.50 -5.47 10.09
C LYS A 260 19.07 -5.56 11.50
N LYS A 261 18.94 -4.49 12.31
CA LYS A 261 19.48 -4.42 13.67
C LYS A 261 18.40 -4.61 14.75
N SER A 262 17.25 -5.14 14.41
CA SER A 262 16.19 -5.56 15.33
C SER A 262 16.13 -7.09 15.44
N ALA A 263 15.22 -7.64 16.26
CA ALA A 263 15.05 -9.09 16.37
C ALA A 263 14.78 -9.73 14.99
N PRO A 264 15.40 -10.88 14.68
CA PRO A 264 15.31 -11.49 13.36
C PRO A 264 13.91 -12.04 13.07
N VAL A 265 13.59 -12.13 11.78
CA VAL A 265 12.35 -12.76 11.29
C VAL A 265 12.68 -13.80 10.23
N LYS A 266 11.80 -14.81 10.10
CA LYS A 266 11.83 -15.77 9.00
C LYS A 266 10.67 -15.46 8.06
N VAL A 267 10.96 -15.15 6.80
CA VAL A 267 9.94 -14.95 5.75
C VAL A 267 9.46 -16.31 5.26
N LEU A 268 8.14 -16.50 5.20
CA LEU A 268 7.48 -17.71 4.68
C LEU A 268 6.97 -17.51 3.26
N GLY A 269 6.52 -16.32 2.91
CA GLY A 269 6.01 -15.95 1.60
C GLY A 269 5.58 -14.50 1.52
N SER A 270 5.38 -14.00 0.32
CA SER A 270 4.87 -12.64 0.08
C SER A 270 4.28 -12.54 -1.32
N HIS A 271 3.19 -11.79 -1.47
CA HIS A 271 2.56 -11.51 -2.76
C HIS A 271 1.96 -10.10 -2.81
N THR A 272 1.82 -9.61 -4.05
CA THR A 272 0.90 -8.51 -4.38
C THR A 272 -0.48 -9.10 -4.62
N ILE A 273 -1.50 -8.54 -3.97
CA ILE A 273 -2.87 -9.04 -4.03
C ILE A 273 -3.56 -8.46 -5.26
N SER A 274 -3.75 -9.30 -6.28
CA SER A 274 -4.40 -8.90 -7.53
C SER A 274 -5.82 -9.47 -7.68
N ARG A 275 -6.21 -10.43 -6.85
CA ARG A 275 -7.51 -11.14 -6.91
C ARG A 275 -8.04 -11.39 -5.51
N THR A 276 -9.36 -11.25 -5.33
CA THR A 276 -10.07 -11.68 -4.12
C THR A 276 -11.44 -12.21 -4.49
N TYR A 277 -12.03 -13.00 -3.60
CA TYR A 277 -13.42 -13.46 -3.73
C TYR A 277 -14.40 -12.38 -3.25
N CYS A 278 -14.00 -11.51 -2.33
CA CYS A 278 -14.86 -10.49 -1.74
C CYS A 278 -15.10 -9.26 -2.63
N GLY A 279 -14.43 -9.17 -3.79
CA GLY A 279 -14.63 -8.09 -4.73
C GLY A 279 -13.44 -7.81 -5.63
N ASP A 280 -13.57 -6.79 -6.47
CA ASP A 280 -12.54 -6.39 -7.43
C ASP A 280 -11.53 -5.44 -6.77
N VAL A 281 -10.35 -5.97 -6.44
CA VAL A 281 -9.25 -5.20 -5.82
C VAL A 281 -8.85 -3.99 -6.68
N SER A 282 -8.93 -4.10 -8.02
CA SER A 282 -8.58 -3.01 -8.94
C SER A 282 -9.52 -1.80 -8.85
N LYS A 283 -10.66 -1.94 -8.18
CA LYS A 283 -11.61 -0.86 -7.93
C LYS A 283 -11.40 -0.16 -6.59
N ALA A 284 -10.71 -0.80 -5.67
CA ALA A 284 -10.49 -0.23 -4.34
C ALA A 284 -9.46 0.91 -4.34
N SER A 285 -8.41 0.81 -5.17
CA SER A 285 -7.34 1.82 -5.31
C SER A 285 -6.65 1.70 -6.66
N ASP A 286 -5.85 2.68 -7.03
CA ASP A 286 -4.88 2.61 -8.14
C ASP A 286 -3.59 1.86 -7.73
N HIS A 287 -3.48 1.48 -6.47
CA HIS A 287 -2.48 0.54 -5.96
C HIS A 287 -3.10 -0.82 -5.64
N LEU A 288 -2.27 -1.85 -5.69
CA LEU A 288 -2.59 -3.18 -5.19
C LEU A 288 -1.94 -3.38 -3.81
N PRO A 289 -2.62 -4.00 -2.85
CA PRO A 289 -2.03 -4.26 -1.55
C PRO A 289 -0.93 -5.33 -1.65
N VAL A 290 0.04 -5.24 -0.74
CA VAL A 290 1.15 -6.19 -0.63
C VAL A 290 1.16 -6.79 0.77
N TYR A 291 1.38 -8.09 0.90
CA TYR A 291 1.58 -8.72 2.19
C TYR A 291 2.86 -9.55 2.24
N VAL A 292 3.30 -9.81 3.45
CA VAL A 292 4.36 -10.78 3.78
C VAL A 292 3.93 -11.63 4.97
N ASP A 293 4.21 -12.92 4.89
CA ASP A 293 4.07 -13.87 5.98
C ASP A 293 5.43 -14.08 6.64
N VAL A 294 5.49 -13.86 7.93
CA VAL A 294 6.71 -14.02 8.74
C VAL A 294 6.46 -14.84 10.00
N VAL A 295 7.54 -15.36 10.59
CA VAL A 295 7.58 -15.94 11.93
C VAL A 295 8.69 -15.26 12.71
N PHE A 296 8.45 -14.91 13.99
CA PHE A 296 9.40 -14.30 14.93
C PHE A 296 9.05 -14.61 16.38
#